data_a579998e883a32af6ae28a7fbc71a363
#
_entry.id   a579998e883a32af6ae28a7fbc71a363
#
_cell.length_a   1.000
_cell.length_b   1.000
_cell.length_c   1.000
_cell.angle_alpha   90.00
_cell.angle_beta   90.00
_cell.angle_gamma   90.00
#
_symmetry.space_group_name_H-M   'P 1'
#
loop_
_entity.id
_entity.type
_entity.pdbx_description
1 polymer ?
#
loop_
_entity_poly.entity_id
_entity_poly.type
_entity_poly.pdbx_seq_one_letter_code
_entity_poly.pdbx_strand_id
1 'polypeptide(L)'
;MVAIYLPILTNLVIFALAGWVLSLATKNVTHVDSMWSLFFVLALVTAMSQTSIITERHIAIMIALFVWASRLSGYLTLRNWGQPEDIRYQNIRKNNSPGFGIKSIYIIFLFQALLASIIVLPLI
;
A
#
# COMPACT_ATOMS: atom_id res chain seq x y z
N MET A 1 0.81 1.68 22.15
CA MET A 1 1.41 1.48 20.81
C MET A 1 0.85 0.25 20.11
N VAL A 2 0.84 -0.92 20.75
CA VAL A 2 0.29 -2.14 20.13
C VAL A 2 -1.19 -1.96 19.77
N ALA A 3 -1.97 -1.31 20.65
CA ALA A 3 -3.40 -1.09 20.42
C ALA A 3 -3.67 -0.21 19.18
N ILE A 4 -2.71 0.64 18.79
CA ILE A 4 -2.81 1.47 17.59
C ILE A 4 -2.26 0.70 16.38
N TYR A 5 -1.16 -0.04 16.58
CA TYR A 5 -0.47 -0.73 15.50
C TYR A 5 -1.31 -1.86 14.87
N LEU A 6 -1.99 -2.64 15.71
CA LEU A 6 -2.78 -3.77 15.18
C LEU A 6 -3.90 -3.34 14.22
N PRO A 7 -4.70 -2.30 14.51
CA PRO A 7 -5.68 -1.82 13.54
C PRO A 7 -5.03 -1.30 12.24
N ILE A 8 -3.87 -0.64 12.34
CA ILE A 8 -3.13 -0.17 11.17
C ILE A 8 -2.72 -1.35 10.30
N LEU A 9 -2.06 -2.34 10.89
CA LEU A 9 -1.61 -3.51 10.16
C LEU A 9 -2.79 -4.26 9.54
N THR A 10 -3.89 -4.42 10.28
CA THR A 10 -5.10 -5.08 9.79
C THR A 10 -5.65 -4.38 8.55
N ASN A 11 -5.79 -3.04 8.60
CA ASN A 11 -6.31 -2.29 7.48
C ASN A 11 -5.37 -2.33 6.27
N LEU A 12 -4.06 -2.28 6.49
CA LEU A 12 -3.09 -2.38 5.40
C LEU A 12 -3.12 -3.77 4.75
N VAL A 13 -3.28 -4.82 5.54
CA VAL A 13 -3.41 -6.19 5.01
C VAL A 13 -4.69 -6.32 4.18
N ILE A 14 -5.81 -5.79 4.67
CA ILE A 14 -7.08 -5.82 3.92
C ILE A 14 -6.92 -5.09 2.58
N PHE A 15 -6.30 -3.91 2.57
CA PHE A 15 -6.04 -3.15 1.35
C PHE A 15 -5.13 -3.92 0.41
N ALA A 16 -4.07 -4.54 0.94
CA ALA A 16 -3.15 -5.35 0.15
C ALA A 16 -3.87 -6.55 -0.48
N LEU A 17 -4.75 -7.21 0.27
CA LEU A 17 -5.53 -8.33 -0.26
C LEU A 17 -6.47 -7.89 -1.37
N ALA A 18 -7.09 -6.71 -1.24
CA ALA A 18 -7.92 -6.15 -2.31
C ALA A 18 -7.10 -5.91 -3.58
N GLY A 19 -5.90 -5.35 -3.43
CA GLY A 19 -4.98 -5.17 -4.56
C GLY A 19 -4.52 -6.48 -5.17
N TRP A 20 -4.29 -7.50 -4.34
CA TRP A 20 -3.94 -8.83 -4.81
C TRP A 20 -5.05 -9.44 -5.67
N VAL A 21 -6.30 -9.34 -5.23
CA VAL A 21 -7.45 -9.82 -6.02
C VAL A 21 -7.50 -9.10 -7.37
N LEU A 22 -7.27 -7.78 -7.37
CA LEU A 22 -7.21 -7.01 -8.60
C LEU A 22 -6.08 -7.50 -9.50
N SER A 23 -4.92 -7.86 -8.94
CA SER A 23 -3.80 -8.37 -9.72
C SER A 23 -4.11 -9.71 -10.39
N LEU A 24 -4.90 -10.54 -9.74
CA LEU A 24 -5.34 -11.81 -10.32
C LEU A 24 -6.28 -11.57 -11.49
N ALA A 25 -7.20 -10.61 -11.37
CA ALA A 25 -8.17 -10.29 -12.40
C ALA A 25 -7.49 -9.66 -13.63
N THR A 26 -6.51 -8.78 -13.42
CA THR A 26 -5.81 -8.06 -14.48
C THR A 26 -4.55 -8.76 -14.98
N LYS A 27 -4.08 -9.77 -14.25
CA LYS A 27 -2.79 -10.45 -14.50
C LYS A 27 -1.61 -9.47 -14.51
N ASN A 28 -1.69 -8.44 -13.67
CA ASN A 28 -0.70 -7.36 -13.60
C ASN A 28 -0.62 -6.87 -12.16
N VAL A 29 0.59 -6.88 -11.59
CA VAL A 29 0.81 -6.44 -10.21
C VAL A 29 1.37 -5.03 -10.12
N THR A 30 1.59 -4.35 -11.24
CA THR A 30 2.22 -3.02 -11.26
C THR A 30 1.45 -1.99 -10.45
N HIS A 31 0.14 -2.16 -10.28
CA HIS A 31 -0.68 -1.22 -9.50
C HIS A 31 -0.29 -1.17 -8.01
N VAL A 32 0.52 -2.12 -7.53
CA VAL A 32 1.04 -2.05 -6.15
C VAL A 32 1.89 -0.78 -5.97
N ASP A 33 2.54 -0.31 -7.02
CA ASP A 33 3.31 0.94 -6.95
C ASP A 33 2.41 2.14 -6.67
N SER A 34 1.21 2.17 -7.27
CA SER A 34 0.21 3.20 -6.98
C SER A 34 -0.36 3.06 -5.57
N MET A 35 -0.47 1.84 -5.06
CA MET A 35 -0.96 1.57 -3.72
C MET A 35 0.04 1.97 -2.63
N TRP A 36 1.33 2.03 -2.96
CA TRP A 36 2.40 2.24 -1.99
C TRP A 36 2.17 3.49 -1.13
N SER A 37 1.94 4.63 -1.78
CA SER A 37 1.67 5.87 -1.05
C SER A 37 0.34 5.86 -0.32
N LEU A 38 -0.65 5.14 -0.85
CA LEU A 38 -1.96 5.03 -0.22
C LEU A 38 -1.92 4.19 1.06
N PHE A 39 -0.97 3.25 1.19
CA PHE A 39 -0.75 2.55 2.45
C PHE A 39 -0.48 3.52 3.59
N PHE A 40 0.33 4.53 3.37
CA PHE A 40 0.67 5.52 4.41
C PHE A 40 -0.53 6.38 4.79
N VAL A 41 -1.34 6.80 3.81
CA VAL A 41 -2.57 7.55 4.09
C VAL A 41 -3.53 6.71 4.93
N LEU A 42 -3.74 5.46 4.53
CA LEU A 42 -4.63 4.54 5.26
C LEU A 42 -4.12 4.30 6.68
N ALA A 43 -2.81 4.11 6.84
CA ALA A 43 -2.21 3.90 8.15
C ALA A 43 -2.43 5.10 9.06
N LEU A 44 -2.20 6.31 8.55
CA LEU A 44 -2.36 7.52 9.36
C LEU A 44 -3.83 7.80 9.69
N VAL A 45 -4.74 7.59 8.75
CA VAL A 45 -6.19 7.71 8.99
C VAL A 45 -6.61 6.73 10.09
N THR A 46 -6.13 5.50 10.03
CA THR A 46 -6.43 4.50 11.05
C THR A 46 -5.91 4.93 12.42
N ALA A 47 -4.67 5.42 12.47
CA ALA A 47 -4.07 5.90 13.72
C ALA A 47 -4.87 7.06 14.31
N MET A 48 -5.29 8.01 13.48
CA MET A 48 -6.07 9.15 13.94
C MET A 48 -7.44 8.73 14.44
N SER A 49 -8.04 7.69 13.88
CA SER A 49 -9.33 7.16 14.35
C SER A 49 -9.24 6.52 15.73
N GLN A 50 -8.04 6.11 16.15
CA GLN A 50 -7.79 5.49 17.45
C GLN A 50 -7.37 6.51 18.52
N THR A 51 -7.28 7.78 18.14
CA THR A 51 -6.83 8.86 19.04
C THR A 51 -7.99 9.77 19.37
N SER A 52 -8.16 10.09 20.66
CA SER A 52 -9.21 11.02 21.11
C SER A 52 -8.83 12.49 20.95
N ILE A 53 -7.52 12.78 20.83
CA ILE A 53 -7.01 14.14 20.70
C ILE A 53 -6.27 14.26 19.35
N ILE A 54 -6.75 15.18 18.50
CA ILE A 54 -6.11 15.48 17.22
C ILE A 54 -5.47 16.86 17.34
N THR A 55 -4.15 16.91 17.19
CA THR A 55 -3.39 18.15 17.28
C THR A 55 -3.18 18.76 15.90
N GLU A 56 -2.71 20.02 15.88
CA GLU A 56 -2.34 20.69 14.64
C GLU A 56 -1.26 19.92 13.88
N ARG A 57 -0.34 19.27 14.61
CA ARG A 57 0.69 18.42 14.00
C ARG A 57 0.07 17.26 13.23
N HIS A 58 -0.94 16.60 13.80
CA HIS A 58 -1.63 15.51 13.13
C HIS A 58 -2.29 15.99 11.83
N ILE A 59 -2.95 17.14 11.88
CA ILE A 59 -3.61 17.70 10.71
C ILE A 59 -2.58 18.07 9.64
N ALA A 60 -1.47 18.71 10.01
CA ALA A 60 -0.43 19.11 9.08
C ALA A 60 0.19 17.90 8.38
N ILE A 61 0.51 16.84 9.14
CA ILE A 61 1.07 15.60 8.57
C ILE A 61 0.07 14.95 7.64
N MET A 62 -1.21 14.92 8.01
CA MET A 62 -2.25 14.31 7.18
C MET A 62 -2.40 15.04 5.86
N ILE A 63 -2.42 16.39 5.87
CA ILE A 63 -2.53 17.20 4.66
C ILE A 63 -1.32 16.96 3.75
N ALA A 64 -0.12 17.02 4.31
CA ALA A 64 1.12 16.81 3.55
C ALA A 64 1.14 15.41 2.94
N LEU A 65 0.81 14.40 3.73
CA LEU A 65 0.81 13.00 3.27
C LEU A 65 -0.26 12.79 2.20
N PHE A 66 -1.44 13.34 2.37
CA PHE A 66 -2.53 13.22 1.39
C PHE A 66 -2.15 13.86 0.05
N VAL A 67 -1.54 15.05 0.07
CA VAL A 67 -1.08 15.72 -1.15
C VAL A 67 -0.01 14.88 -1.85
N TRP A 68 0.98 14.40 -1.10
CA TRP A 68 2.04 13.57 -1.65
C TRP A 68 1.49 12.27 -2.24
N ALA A 69 0.65 11.57 -1.49
CA ALA A 69 0.09 10.28 -1.92
C ALA A 69 -0.80 10.44 -3.16
N SER A 70 -1.62 11.49 -3.21
CA SER A 70 -2.49 11.75 -4.35
C SER A 70 -1.68 12.02 -5.62
N ARG A 71 -0.60 12.81 -5.51
CA ARG A 71 0.28 13.11 -6.64
C ARG A 71 0.99 11.86 -7.13
N LEU A 72 1.61 11.11 -6.21
CA LEU A 72 2.38 9.92 -6.56
C LEU A 72 1.48 8.82 -7.11
N SER A 73 0.39 8.52 -6.41
CA SER A 73 -0.54 7.48 -6.85
C SER A 73 -1.18 7.83 -8.20
N GLY A 74 -1.61 9.10 -8.35
CA GLY A 74 -2.19 9.56 -9.61
C GLY A 74 -1.20 9.49 -10.76
N TYR A 75 0.04 9.94 -10.54
CA TYR A 75 1.09 9.91 -11.55
C TYR A 75 1.39 8.47 -11.97
N LEU A 76 1.59 7.56 -11.01
CA LEU A 76 1.92 6.18 -11.31
C LEU A 76 0.75 5.45 -11.99
N THR A 77 -0.47 5.74 -11.58
CA THR A 77 -1.65 5.16 -12.22
C THR A 77 -1.77 5.60 -13.67
N LEU A 78 -1.61 6.89 -13.95
CA LEU A 78 -1.66 7.41 -15.32
C LEU A 78 -0.51 6.87 -16.17
N ARG A 79 0.69 6.82 -15.60
CA ARG A 79 1.86 6.30 -16.31
C ARG A 79 1.69 4.83 -16.70
N ASN A 80 1.12 4.03 -15.80
CA ASN A 80 1.00 2.59 -15.99
C ASN A 80 -0.33 2.17 -16.63
N TRP A 81 -1.26 3.11 -16.82
CA TRP A 81 -2.57 2.81 -17.38
C TRP A 81 -2.44 2.28 -18.81
N GLY A 82 -2.99 1.09 -19.04
CA GLY A 82 -2.95 0.47 -20.35
C GLY A 82 -1.58 -0.05 -20.76
N GLN A 83 -0.57 0.06 -19.92
CA GLN A 83 0.77 -0.45 -20.18
C GLN A 83 0.91 -1.89 -19.72
N PRO A 84 1.85 -2.68 -20.31
CA PRO A 84 2.13 -4.02 -19.80
C PRO A 84 2.72 -3.96 -18.40
N GLU A 85 2.70 -5.09 -17.71
CA GLU A 85 3.28 -5.22 -16.38
C GLU A 85 4.73 -4.73 -16.39
N ASP A 86 5.14 -4.01 -15.31
CA ASP A 86 6.52 -3.54 -15.13
C ASP A 86 7.49 -4.72 -15.25
N ILE A 87 8.63 -4.49 -15.91
CA ILE A 87 9.61 -5.55 -16.18
C ILE A 87 10.14 -6.19 -14.89
N ARG A 88 10.24 -5.44 -13.79
CA ARG A 88 10.64 -6.01 -12.49
C ARG A 88 9.67 -7.10 -12.05
N TYR A 89 8.38 -6.83 -12.20
CA TYR A 89 7.34 -7.78 -11.82
C TYR A 89 7.20 -8.92 -12.81
N GLN A 90 7.45 -8.66 -14.10
CA GLN A 90 7.52 -9.72 -15.10
C GLN A 90 8.61 -10.72 -14.75
N ASN A 91 9.79 -10.23 -14.34
CA ASN A 91 10.90 -11.08 -13.94
C ASN A 91 10.60 -11.88 -12.67
N ILE A 92 9.97 -11.23 -11.69
CA ILE A 92 9.56 -11.91 -10.46
C ILE A 92 8.54 -13.02 -10.79
N ARG A 93 7.58 -12.72 -11.65
CA ARG A 93 6.57 -13.69 -12.09
C ARG A 93 7.22 -14.89 -12.77
N LYS A 94 8.17 -14.65 -13.65
CA LYS A 94 8.90 -15.70 -14.36
C LYS A 94 9.68 -16.58 -13.41
N ASN A 95 10.37 -15.98 -12.43
CA ASN A 95 11.21 -16.69 -11.47
C ASN A 95 10.40 -17.50 -10.45
N ASN A 96 9.11 -17.16 -10.28
CA ASN A 96 8.24 -17.80 -9.29
C ASN A 96 7.09 -18.58 -9.93
N SER A 97 7.17 -18.84 -11.24
CA SER A 97 6.21 -19.69 -11.93
C SER A 97 6.53 -21.17 -11.67
N PRO A 98 5.51 -22.08 -11.65
CA PRO A 98 4.09 -21.77 -11.69
C PRO A 98 3.56 -21.29 -10.32
N GLY A 99 2.35 -20.74 -10.32
CA GLY A 99 1.70 -20.38 -9.06
C GLY A 99 2.02 -18.96 -8.58
N PHE A 100 2.57 -18.09 -9.44
CA PHE A 100 2.88 -16.72 -9.05
C PHE A 100 1.66 -15.96 -8.54
N GLY A 101 0.46 -16.19 -9.13
CA GLY A 101 -0.76 -15.54 -8.69
C GLY A 101 -1.01 -15.72 -7.19
N ILE A 102 -0.81 -16.93 -6.69
CA ILE A 102 -0.94 -17.22 -5.25
C ILE A 102 0.28 -16.71 -4.48
N LYS A 103 1.49 -16.88 -5.02
CA LYS A 103 2.72 -16.46 -4.37
C LYS A 103 2.82 -14.93 -4.22
N SER A 104 2.22 -14.17 -5.15
CA SER A 104 2.26 -12.71 -5.11
C SER A 104 1.60 -12.13 -3.86
N ILE A 105 0.68 -12.87 -3.21
CA ILE A 105 0.05 -12.40 -1.99
C ILE A 105 1.08 -12.08 -0.91
N TYR A 106 2.11 -12.90 -0.76
CA TYR A 106 3.13 -12.66 0.25
C TYR A 106 4.42 -12.03 -0.31
N ILE A 107 4.78 -12.31 -1.56
CA ILE A 107 6.01 -11.77 -2.15
C ILE A 107 5.88 -10.26 -2.37
N ILE A 108 4.71 -9.80 -2.84
CA ILE A 108 4.51 -8.41 -3.23
C ILE A 108 3.58 -7.69 -2.26
N PHE A 109 2.36 -8.17 -2.06
CA PHE A 109 1.32 -7.39 -1.38
C PHE A 109 1.48 -7.40 0.14
N LEU A 110 1.61 -8.54 0.77
CA LEU A 110 1.77 -8.61 2.23
C LEU A 110 3.10 -8.04 2.67
N PHE A 111 4.15 -8.25 1.88
CA PHE A 111 5.46 -7.67 2.15
C PHE A 111 5.41 -6.14 2.14
N GLN A 112 4.71 -5.56 1.16
CA GLN A 112 4.54 -4.10 1.07
C GLN A 112 3.72 -3.55 2.24
N ALA A 113 2.65 -4.24 2.63
CA ALA A 113 1.83 -3.84 3.76
C ALA A 113 2.65 -3.86 5.06
N LEU A 114 3.45 -4.89 5.28
CA LEU A 114 4.30 -4.99 6.45
C LEU A 114 5.33 -3.87 6.48
N LEU A 115 6.02 -3.62 5.37
CA LEU A 115 6.98 -2.53 5.27
C LEU A 115 6.35 -1.18 5.57
N ALA A 116 5.19 -0.90 4.97
CA ALA A 116 4.50 0.37 5.18
C ALA A 116 4.11 0.55 6.64
N SER A 117 3.66 -0.52 7.31
CA SER A 117 3.26 -0.46 8.72
C SER A 117 4.44 -0.13 9.63
N ILE A 118 5.65 -0.57 9.28
CA ILE A 118 6.86 -0.26 10.04
C ILE A 118 7.32 1.16 9.74
N ILE A 119 7.35 1.56 8.48
CA ILE A 119 7.85 2.87 8.06
C ILE A 119 6.97 4.00 8.59
N VAL A 120 5.66 3.76 8.74
CA VAL A 120 4.73 4.79 9.21
C VAL A 120 4.87 5.09 10.71
N LEU A 121 5.53 4.21 11.48
CA LEU A 121 5.61 4.38 12.95
C LEU A 121 6.10 5.75 13.40
N PRO A 122 7.14 6.36 12.79
CA PRO A 122 7.57 7.71 13.19
C PRO A 122 6.52 8.79 12.99
N LEU A 123 5.53 8.58 12.12
CA LEU A 123 4.47 9.54 11.85
C LEU A 123 3.33 9.48 12.86
N ILE A 124 3.27 8.41 13.62
CA ILE A 124 2.26 8.23 14.67
C ILE A 124 2.70 8.89 16.01
#